data_866e2823468554203dd90d11a6b6d6e1
#
_entry.id   866e2823468554203dd90d11a6b6d6e1
#
_cell.length_a   1.000
_cell.length_b   1.000
_cell.length_c   1.000
_cell.angle_alpha   90.00
_cell.angle_beta   90.00
_cell.angle_gamma   90.00
#
_symmetry.space_group_name_H-M   'P 1'
#
loop_
_entity.id
_entity.type
_entity.pdbx_description
1 polymer ?
#
loop_
_entity_poly.entity_id
_entity_poly.type
_entity_poly.pdbx_seq_one_letter_code
_entity_poly.pdbx_strand_id
1 'polypeptide(L)'
;MFIKLKRVYEKPKESDGIRILVERLWPRGLSKEKARVDIWLKDGAPSTELRKWFGHDPTKWVEFKKRYYKELQKNEQVLKNAFDQHNEIITFVYASKEQEFNNAVALKEYVEKFFI
;
A
#
# COMPACT_ATOMS: atom_id res chain seq x y z
N MET A 1 -12.79 5.58 -8.55
CA MET A 1 -11.77 5.50 -7.48
C MET A 1 -10.50 6.18 -7.96
N PHE A 2 -10.00 7.11 -7.17
CA PHE A 2 -8.77 7.84 -7.48
C PHE A 2 -7.75 7.54 -6.39
N ILE A 3 -6.57 7.04 -6.76
CA ILE A 3 -5.57 6.55 -5.82
C ILE A 3 -4.38 7.51 -5.75
N LYS A 4 -4.08 7.97 -4.54
CA LYS A 4 -2.92 8.80 -4.23
C LYS A 4 -1.92 8.00 -3.41
N LEU A 5 -0.70 8.46 -3.39
CA LEU A 5 0.39 7.88 -2.60
C LEU A 5 0.95 8.93 -1.66
N LYS A 6 1.23 8.54 -0.42
CA LYS A 6 1.76 9.46 0.58
C LYS A 6 2.51 8.70 1.66
N ARG A 7 3.60 9.27 2.16
CA ARG A 7 4.23 8.69 3.34
C ARG A 7 3.32 8.87 4.55
N VAL A 8 3.21 7.84 5.37
CA VAL A 8 2.34 7.86 6.54
C VAL A 8 2.81 8.91 7.57
N TYR A 9 4.08 9.31 7.51
CA TYR A 9 4.64 10.32 8.41
C TYR A 9 4.32 11.76 8.00
N GLU A 10 3.83 11.98 6.79
CA GLU A 10 3.39 13.30 6.36
C GLU A 10 2.04 13.62 7.01
N LYS A 11 1.81 14.91 7.23
CA LYS A 11 0.61 15.37 7.93
C LYS A 11 -0.66 14.93 7.20
N PRO A 12 -1.61 14.28 7.89
CA PRO A 12 -2.90 13.96 7.30
C PRO A 12 -3.67 15.19 6.85
N LYS A 13 -4.37 15.07 5.71
CA LYS A 13 -5.21 16.12 5.15
C LYS A 13 -6.56 15.55 4.73
N GLU A 14 -7.61 16.37 4.76
CA GLU A 14 -8.93 15.93 4.29
C GLU A 14 -8.89 15.50 2.83
N SER A 15 -8.04 16.13 2.02
CA SER A 15 -7.87 15.78 0.61
C SER A 15 -7.29 14.39 0.39
N ASP A 16 -6.79 13.73 1.45
CA ASP A 16 -6.31 12.35 1.35
C ASP A 16 -7.45 11.35 1.12
N GLY A 17 -8.68 11.71 1.50
CA GLY A 17 -9.81 10.79 1.45
C GLY A 17 -9.61 9.62 2.40
N ILE A 18 -9.90 8.42 1.96
CA ILE A 18 -9.72 7.21 2.76
C ILE A 18 -8.23 6.86 2.83
N ARG A 19 -7.69 6.83 4.03
CA ARG A 19 -6.26 6.53 4.22
C ARG A 19 -6.09 5.04 4.52
N ILE A 20 -5.41 4.34 3.63
CA ILE A 20 -5.19 2.89 3.73
C ILE A 20 -3.70 2.65 3.93
N LEU A 21 -3.34 2.10 5.09
CA LEU A 21 -1.96 1.72 5.38
C LEU A 21 -1.64 0.39 4.69
N VAL A 22 -0.63 0.41 3.82
CA VAL A 22 -0.23 -0.77 3.03
C VAL A 22 1.10 -1.32 3.52
N GLU A 23 1.17 -1.59 4.81
CA GLU A 23 2.35 -2.13 5.47
C GLU A 23 1.97 -3.36 6.30
N ARG A 24 2.88 -4.31 6.41
CA ARG A 24 2.63 -5.49 7.24
C ARG A 24 2.83 -5.18 8.71
N LEU A 25 3.70 -4.22 9.03
CA LEU A 25 3.97 -3.77 10.39
C LEU A 25 3.52 -2.34 10.56
N TRP A 26 3.10 -1.99 11.78
CA TRP A 26 2.73 -0.62 12.09
C TRP A 26 3.96 0.29 12.01
N PRO A 27 3.82 1.51 11.47
CA PRO A 27 4.95 2.44 11.34
C PRO A 27 5.55 2.80 12.69
N ARG A 28 6.87 2.71 12.78
CA ARG A 28 7.59 2.97 14.02
C ARG A 28 7.42 4.41 14.47
N GLY A 29 7.15 4.60 15.77
CA GLY A 29 7.10 5.91 16.38
C GLY A 29 5.84 6.73 16.08
N LEU A 30 4.84 6.14 15.45
CA LEU A 30 3.65 6.85 15.03
C LEU A 30 2.41 6.32 15.75
N SER A 31 1.71 7.21 16.47
CA SER A 31 0.47 6.84 17.16
C SER A 31 -0.67 6.68 16.15
N LYS A 32 -1.70 5.92 16.54
CA LYS A 32 -2.90 5.77 15.71
C LYS A 32 -3.59 7.11 15.46
N GLU A 33 -3.61 7.98 16.48
CA GLU A 33 -4.21 9.30 16.37
C GLU A 33 -3.52 10.17 15.32
N LYS A 34 -2.18 10.15 15.31
CA LYS A 34 -1.40 10.94 14.35
C LYS A 34 -1.43 10.36 12.96
N ALA A 35 -1.44 9.04 12.84
CA ALA A 35 -1.44 8.36 11.55
C ALA A 35 -2.77 8.53 10.80
N ARG A 36 -3.88 8.59 11.52
CA ARG A 36 -5.24 8.69 10.95
C ARG A 36 -5.49 7.68 9.85
N VAL A 37 -5.11 6.44 10.11
CA VAL A 37 -5.33 5.33 9.17
C VAL A 37 -6.78 4.86 9.31
N ASP A 38 -7.50 4.86 8.20
CA ASP A 38 -8.88 4.36 8.18
C ASP A 38 -8.92 2.85 8.03
N ILE A 39 -8.02 2.30 7.23
CA ILE A 39 -7.93 0.86 6.99
C ILE A 39 -6.46 0.45 7.03
N TRP A 40 -6.15 -0.57 7.82
CA TRP A 40 -4.82 -1.18 7.81
C TRP A 40 -4.89 -2.45 6.96
N LEU A 41 -4.42 -2.33 5.70
CA LEU A 41 -4.46 -3.43 4.73
C LEU A 41 -3.21 -4.30 4.90
N LYS A 42 -3.12 -4.96 6.05
CA LYS A 42 -1.98 -5.77 6.43
C LYS A 42 -1.73 -6.92 5.45
N ASP A 43 -2.80 -7.63 5.08
CA ASP A 43 -2.70 -8.80 4.21
C ASP A 43 -2.59 -8.42 2.73
N GLY A 44 -2.74 -7.15 2.40
CA GLY A 44 -2.48 -6.63 1.06
C GLY A 44 -1.05 -6.15 0.88
N ALA A 45 -0.24 -6.13 1.93
CA ALA A 45 1.18 -5.79 1.86
C ALA A 45 1.99 -7.02 1.40
N PRO A 46 3.20 -6.82 0.86
CA PRO A 46 4.05 -7.95 0.50
C PRO A 46 4.38 -8.83 1.71
N SER A 47 4.57 -10.12 1.48
CA SER A 47 5.00 -11.02 2.54
C SER A 47 6.34 -10.55 3.12
N THR A 48 6.62 -10.99 4.35
CA THR A 48 7.88 -10.66 5.02
C THR A 48 9.08 -11.15 4.20
N GLU A 49 8.98 -12.35 3.62
CA GLU A 49 10.04 -12.92 2.80
C GLU A 49 10.28 -12.08 1.55
N LEU A 50 9.22 -11.69 0.85
CA LEU A 50 9.33 -10.90 -0.36
C LEU A 50 9.89 -9.52 -0.06
N ARG A 51 9.46 -8.89 1.02
CA ARG A 51 9.96 -7.59 1.44
C ARG A 51 11.45 -7.65 1.73
N LYS A 52 11.90 -8.67 2.46
CA LYS A 52 13.32 -8.86 2.78
C LYS A 52 14.16 -9.12 1.53
N TRP A 53 13.64 -9.96 0.63
CA TRP A 53 14.33 -10.24 -0.63
C TRP A 53 14.52 -8.98 -1.46
N PHE A 54 13.48 -8.15 -1.53
CA PHE A 54 13.53 -6.91 -2.33
C PHE A 54 14.55 -5.91 -1.75
N GLY A 55 14.48 -5.64 -0.43
CA GLY A 55 15.42 -4.74 0.26
C GLY A 55 15.56 -3.36 -0.36
N HIS A 56 14.49 -2.85 -0.99
CA HIS A 56 14.49 -1.56 -1.69
C HIS A 56 15.55 -1.46 -2.80
N ASP A 57 15.93 -2.59 -3.38
CA ASP A 57 16.91 -2.65 -4.46
C ASP A 57 16.21 -2.38 -5.81
N PRO A 58 16.46 -1.22 -6.47
CA PRO A 58 15.77 -0.90 -7.71
C PRO A 58 16.01 -1.92 -8.83
N THR A 59 17.14 -2.64 -8.80
CA THR A 59 17.43 -3.66 -9.81
C THR A 59 16.50 -4.86 -9.71
N LYS A 60 15.86 -5.04 -8.56
CA LYS A 60 14.90 -6.13 -8.32
C LYS A 60 13.45 -5.70 -8.55
N TRP A 61 13.21 -4.46 -8.94
CA TRP A 61 11.85 -3.90 -8.99
C TRP A 61 10.89 -4.70 -9.88
N VAL A 62 11.30 -5.02 -11.09
CA VAL A 62 10.45 -5.74 -12.04
C VAL A 62 10.06 -7.13 -11.48
N GLU A 63 11.04 -7.86 -10.94
CA GLU A 63 10.79 -9.18 -10.37
C GLU A 63 9.99 -9.07 -9.07
N PHE A 64 10.25 -8.03 -8.27
CA PHE A 64 9.47 -7.77 -7.05
C PHE A 64 7.99 -7.60 -7.39
N LYS A 65 7.65 -6.76 -8.37
CA LYS A 65 6.25 -6.55 -8.77
C LYS A 65 5.61 -7.86 -9.24
N LYS A 66 6.33 -8.67 -10.01
CA LYS A 66 5.84 -9.97 -10.47
C LYS A 66 5.45 -10.87 -9.30
N ARG A 67 6.33 -10.99 -8.32
CA ARG A 67 6.10 -11.83 -7.14
C ARG A 67 4.99 -11.28 -6.26
N TYR A 68 4.98 -9.97 -6.07
CA TYR A 68 3.96 -9.31 -5.28
C TYR A 68 2.57 -9.47 -5.91
N TYR A 69 2.48 -9.33 -7.23
CA TYR A 69 1.21 -9.51 -7.95
C TYR A 69 0.66 -10.93 -7.75
N LYS A 70 1.52 -11.94 -7.72
CA LYS A 70 1.10 -13.31 -7.43
C LYS A 70 0.53 -13.43 -6.02
N GLU A 71 1.15 -12.79 -5.05
CA GLU A 71 0.63 -12.75 -3.67
C GLU A 71 -0.72 -12.05 -3.62
N LEU A 72 -0.85 -10.92 -4.32
CA LEU A 72 -2.10 -10.15 -4.36
C LEU A 72 -3.24 -10.96 -5.01
N GLN A 73 -2.95 -11.73 -6.05
CA GLN A 73 -3.95 -12.59 -6.68
C GLN A 73 -4.49 -13.62 -5.71
N LYS A 74 -3.67 -14.15 -4.83
CA LYS A 74 -4.10 -15.09 -3.80
C LYS A 74 -4.97 -14.43 -2.73
N ASN A 75 -4.81 -13.13 -2.53
CA ASN A 75 -5.54 -12.36 -1.52
C ASN A 75 -6.57 -11.42 -2.15
N GLU A 76 -7.07 -11.75 -3.33
CA GLU A 76 -7.97 -10.88 -4.08
C GLU A 76 -9.21 -10.48 -3.29
N GLN A 77 -9.78 -11.39 -2.50
CA GLN A 77 -10.96 -11.10 -1.70
C GLN A 77 -10.68 -10.03 -0.64
N VAL A 78 -9.48 -10.05 -0.04
CA VAL A 78 -9.06 -9.03 0.92
C VAL A 78 -9.05 -7.66 0.24
N LEU A 79 -8.50 -7.59 -0.98
CA LEU A 79 -8.46 -6.35 -1.75
C LEU A 79 -9.87 -5.87 -2.11
N LYS A 80 -10.73 -6.76 -2.57
CA LYS A 80 -12.12 -6.43 -2.90
C LYS A 80 -12.83 -5.84 -1.69
N ASN A 81 -12.69 -6.47 -0.54
CA ASN A 81 -13.33 -5.99 0.68
C ASN A 81 -12.85 -4.60 1.07
N ALA A 82 -11.59 -4.28 0.78
CA ALA A 82 -11.03 -2.96 1.10
C ALA A 82 -11.50 -1.88 0.12
N PHE A 83 -11.75 -2.22 -1.15
CA PHE A 83 -12.00 -1.22 -2.20
C PHE A 83 -13.43 -1.13 -2.70
N ASP A 84 -14.23 -2.19 -2.62
CA ASP A 84 -15.57 -2.24 -3.23
C ASP A 84 -16.54 -1.19 -2.70
N GLN A 85 -16.32 -0.68 -1.51
CA GLN A 85 -17.21 0.28 -0.87
C GLN A 85 -16.79 1.73 -1.07
N HIS A 86 -15.69 1.98 -1.78
CA HIS A 86 -15.09 3.31 -1.89
C HIS A 86 -14.97 3.74 -3.35
N ASN A 87 -15.81 4.72 -3.75
CA ASN A 87 -15.75 5.32 -5.08
C ASN A 87 -15.02 6.67 -5.08
N GLU A 88 -14.42 7.03 -3.97
CA GLU A 88 -13.86 8.34 -3.73
C GLU A 88 -12.33 8.30 -3.81
N ILE A 89 -11.72 9.34 -3.28
CA ILE A 89 -10.27 9.44 -3.20
C ILE A 89 -9.76 8.48 -2.12
N ILE A 90 -8.77 7.67 -2.49
CA ILE A 90 -8.08 6.79 -1.58
C ILE A 90 -6.61 7.16 -1.59
N THR A 91 -5.99 7.24 -0.42
CA THR A 91 -4.54 7.44 -0.32
C THR A 91 -3.91 6.21 0.31
N PHE A 92 -3.03 5.54 -0.44
CA PHE A 92 -2.19 4.49 0.13
C PHE A 92 -1.06 5.17 0.89
N VAL A 93 -0.99 4.92 2.19
CA VAL A 93 0.08 5.46 3.03
C VAL A 93 1.10 4.37 3.33
N TYR A 94 2.37 4.74 3.28
CA TYR A 94 3.49 3.81 3.43
C TYR A 94 4.58 4.43 4.31
N ALA A 95 5.46 3.58 4.84
CA ALA A 95 6.49 4.00 5.79
C ALA A 95 7.83 4.32 5.16
N SER A 96 8.17 3.70 4.03
CA SER A 96 9.47 3.82 3.38
C SER A 96 9.81 5.26 3.00
N LYS A 97 11.10 5.57 3.02
CA LYS A 97 11.61 6.84 2.46
C LYS A 97 11.73 6.79 0.95
N GLU A 98 11.78 5.59 0.38
CA GLU A 98 11.83 5.37 -1.06
C GLU A 98 10.46 5.68 -1.67
N GLN A 99 10.41 6.63 -2.61
CA GLN A 99 9.14 7.11 -3.17
C GLN A 99 8.75 6.46 -4.50
N GLU A 100 9.70 5.87 -5.20
CA GLU A 100 9.44 5.26 -6.52
C GLU A 100 9.30 3.74 -6.45
N PHE A 101 10.22 3.08 -5.75
CA PHE A 101 10.31 1.63 -5.74
C PHE A 101 9.86 1.08 -4.39
N ASN A 102 8.57 1.26 -4.08
CA ASN A 102 8.00 0.77 -2.84
C ASN A 102 6.71 -0.02 -3.09
N ASN A 103 6.27 -0.74 -2.06
CA ASN A 103 5.10 -1.60 -2.16
C ASN A 103 3.80 -0.84 -2.46
N ALA A 104 3.67 0.39 -2.00
CA ALA A 104 2.45 1.18 -2.25
C ALA A 104 2.34 1.56 -3.73
N VAL A 105 3.47 1.89 -4.38
CA VAL A 105 3.51 2.14 -5.82
C VAL A 105 3.08 0.90 -6.59
N ALA A 106 3.62 -0.26 -6.23
CA ALA A 106 3.27 -1.52 -6.88
C ALA A 106 1.80 -1.87 -6.69
N LEU A 107 1.28 -1.67 -5.49
CA LEU A 107 -0.14 -1.93 -5.21
C LEU A 107 -1.05 -0.99 -6.01
N LYS A 108 -0.68 0.27 -6.11
CA LYS A 108 -1.45 1.23 -6.92
C LYS A 108 -1.53 0.77 -8.37
N GLU A 109 -0.40 0.38 -8.95
CA GLU A 109 -0.36 -0.12 -10.32
C GLU A 109 -1.28 -1.35 -10.49
N TYR A 110 -1.23 -2.27 -9.53
CA TYR A 110 -2.07 -3.47 -9.55
C TYR A 110 -3.55 -3.12 -9.48
N VAL A 111 -3.94 -2.26 -8.54
CA VAL A 111 -5.34 -1.88 -8.36
C VAL A 111 -5.88 -1.15 -9.57
N GLU A 112 -5.11 -0.24 -10.13
CA GLU A 112 -5.50 0.49 -11.35
C GLU A 112 -5.68 -0.44 -12.54
N LYS A 113 -4.90 -1.50 -12.61
CA LYS A 113 -4.99 -2.47 -13.70
C LYS A 113 -6.17 -3.43 -13.56
N PHE A 114 -6.46 -3.89 -12.34
CA PHE A 114 -7.41 -4.99 -12.13
C PHE A 114 -8.72 -4.60 -11.44
N PHE A 115 -8.81 -3.41 -10.83
CA PHE A 115 -9.98 -2.98 -10.07
C PHE A 115 -10.63 -1.69 -10.60
N ILE A 116 -10.03 -1.03 -11.54
CA ILE A 116 -10.57 0.22 -12.12
C ILE A 116 -10.86 0.05 -13.60
#